data_812bd881df3a1938323c61def9d39cc1
#
_entry.id   812bd881df3a1938323c61def9d39cc1
#
_cell.length_a   1.000
_cell.length_b   1.000
_cell.length_c   1.000
_cell.angle_alpha   90.00
_cell.angle_beta   90.00
_cell.angle_gamma   90.00
#
_symmetry.space_group_name_H-M   'P 1'
#
loop_
_entity.id
_entity.type
_entity.pdbx_description
1 polymer ?
#
loop_
_entity_poly.entity_id
_entity_poly.type
_entity_poly.pdbx_seq_one_letter_code
_entity_poly.pdbx_strand_id
1 'polypeptide(L)'
;MKSLTRITGVLAMTAAMGSAALVAPASPAAAATTGTAAAASVATVAPTGERNKKVSRSLSGVRSSAYVGRYYSPRHERTRKCIVRKESGGNYRIASRTGKYRGAYQFNANLARHTAKKMGRPDLARKPINRWSRFEQDKAFWVVWNKGRGRGHWPTARGC
;
A
#
# COMPACT_ATOMS: atom_id res chain seq x y z
N MET A 1 -30.60 -27.17 36.74
CA MET A 1 -29.45 -27.52 37.59
C MET A 1 -28.47 -28.35 36.76
N LYS A 2 -27.43 -27.79 36.23
CA LYS A 2 -26.27 -28.52 35.66
C LYS A 2 -25.01 -27.70 35.85
N SER A 3 -24.07 -28.33 36.44
CA SER A 3 -22.86 -27.98 37.13
C SER A 3 -21.83 -27.17 36.34
N LEU A 4 -21.21 -26.21 37.03
CA LEU A 4 -19.97 -25.53 36.63
C LEU A 4 -18.78 -26.48 36.84
N THR A 5 -17.92 -26.60 35.85
CA THR A 5 -16.57 -27.13 36.04
C THR A 5 -15.56 -26.05 35.74
N ARG A 6 -14.91 -25.55 36.80
CA ARG A 6 -13.73 -24.66 36.71
C ARG A 6 -12.51 -25.55 36.47
N ILE A 7 -11.74 -25.19 35.45
CA ILE A 7 -10.38 -25.72 35.26
C ILE A 7 -9.41 -24.56 35.42
N THR A 8 -8.68 -24.57 36.55
CA THR A 8 -7.56 -23.70 36.86
C THR A 8 -6.30 -24.40 36.34
N GLY A 9 -5.66 -23.81 35.33
CA GLY A 9 -4.37 -24.26 34.83
C GLY A 9 -3.34 -23.13 34.98
N VAL A 10 -2.52 -23.26 36.02
CA VAL A 10 -1.31 -22.46 36.22
C VAL A 10 -0.19 -23.11 35.42
N LEU A 11 0.48 -22.39 34.55
CA LEU A 11 1.74 -22.83 33.95
C LEU A 11 2.78 -21.73 34.05
N ALA A 12 3.90 -22.13 34.65
CA ALA A 12 5.03 -21.29 35.07
C ALA A 12 5.87 -20.78 33.90
N MET A 13 6.38 -19.57 34.08
CA MET A 13 7.41 -18.93 33.25
C MET A 13 8.77 -19.54 33.50
N THR A 14 9.52 -19.80 32.45
CA THR A 14 10.99 -19.88 32.49
C THR A 14 11.57 -18.83 31.55
N ALA A 15 12.30 -17.89 32.16
CA ALA A 15 13.12 -16.89 31.47
C ALA A 15 14.45 -17.52 31.07
N ALA A 16 14.84 -17.37 29.81
CA ALA A 16 16.21 -17.62 29.37
C ALA A 16 16.79 -16.30 28.83
N MET A 17 17.72 -15.73 29.60
CA MET A 17 18.58 -14.64 29.15
C MET A 17 19.69 -15.20 28.27
N GLY A 18 19.77 -14.75 27.04
CA GLY A 18 20.87 -15.01 26.11
C GLY A 18 21.50 -13.71 25.68
N SER A 19 22.65 -13.36 26.28
CA SER A 19 23.52 -12.27 25.78
C SER A 19 24.29 -12.75 24.57
N ALA A 20 24.26 -12.00 23.47
CA ALA A 20 25.16 -12.21 22.34
C ALA A 20 25.75 -10.89 21.87
N ALA A 21 27.06 -10.94 21.71
CA ALA A 21 28.04 -9.89 21.53
C ALA A 21 27.88 -9.09 20.23
N LEU A 22 28.25 -7.80 20.32
CA LEU A 22 28.56 -6.89 19.21
C LEU A 22 29.81 -7.40 18.44
N VAL A 23 29.65 -7.59 17.16
CA VAL A 23 30.78 -7.61 16.21
C VAL A 23 30.46 -6.59 15.12
N ALA A 24 31.22 -5.51 15.08
CA ALA A 24 31.24 -4.55 14.00
C ALA A 24 32.25 -5.02 12.92
N PRO A 25 31.92 -5.02 11.64
CA PRO A 25 32.94 -5.06 10.60
C PRO A 25 33.27 -3.66 10.06
N ALA A 26 34.56 -3.46 9.89
CA ALA A 26 35.21 -2.28 9.35
C ALA A 26 34.83 -2.02 7.89
N SER A 27 34.76 -0.73 7.54
CA SER A 27 34.71 -0.23 6.17
C SER A 27 36.06 -0.40 5.47
N PRO A 28 36.12 -0.75 4.20
CA PRO A 28 37.23 -0.41 3.33
C PRO A 28 36.95 0.87 2.55
N ALA A 29 37.98 1.71 2.52
CA ALA A 29 38.08 2.98 1.80
C ALA A 29 38.23 2.79 0.28
N ALA A 30 37.62 3.74 -0.41
CA ALA A 30 38.00 4.40 -1.67
C ALA A 30 38.95 3.73 -2.66
N ALA A 31 38.49 3.63 -3.90
CA ALA A 31 39.32 3.86 -5.08
C ALA A 31 38.52 4.66 -6.13
N ALA A 32 38.91 5.89 -6.36
CA ALA A 32 38.46 6.72 -7.45
C ALA A 32 39.10 6.22 -8.75
N THR A 33 38.32 5.90 -9.75
CA THR A 33 38.78 5.76 -11.14
C THR A 33 38.06 6.76 -12.01
N THR A 34 38.82 7.76 -12.44
CA THR A 34 38.51 8.67 -13.54
C THR A 34 38.45 7.89 -14.85
N GLY A 35 37.29 7.82 -15.46
CA GLY A 35 37.08 7.24 -16.79
C GLY A 35 36.40 8.26 -17.72
N THR A 36 37.18 8.67 -18.69
CA THR A 36 36.94 9.62 -19.77
C THR A 36 35.68 9.38 -20.58
N ALA A 37 34.99 10.46 -20.90
CA ALA A 37 33.82 10.55 -21.74
C ALA A 37 34.01 9.97 -23.14
N ALA A 38 33.05 9.20 -23.62
CA ALA A 38 32.81 9.00 -25.05
C ALA A 38 31.34 9.36 -25.33
N ALA A 39 31.16 10.45 -26.03
CA ALA A 39 29.87 10.91 -26.53
C ALA A 39 29.42 10.01 -27.66
N ALA A 40 28.36 9.25 -27.44
CA ALA A 40 27.61 8.57 -28.50
C ALA A 40 26.32 9.34 -28.75
N SER A 41 26.26 10.04 -29.87
CA SER A 41 25.07 10.67 -30.42
C SER A 41 24.07 9.58 -30.82
N VAL A 42 22.97 9.46 -30.11
CA VAL A 42 21.84 8.61 -30.51
C VAL A 42 20.77 9.48 -31.13
N ALA A 43 20.46 9.17 -32.37
CA ALA A 43 19.46 9.83 -33.20
C ALA A 43 18.09 9.88 -32.52
N THR A 44 17.53 11.08 -32.47
CA THR A 44 16.17 11.36 -32.00
C THR A 44 15.17 10.82 -33.02
N VAL A 45 14.52 9.71 -32.68
CA VAL A 45 13.28 9.30 -33.34
C VAL A 45 12.13 9.97 -32.61
N ALA A 46 11.45 10.90 -33.29
CA ALA A 46 10.26 11.57 -32.79
C ALA A 46 9.09 10.58 -32.66
N PRO A 47 8.46 10.44 -31.49
CA PRO A 47 7.22 9.67 -31.40
C PRO A 47 6.03 10.57 -31.73
N THR A 48 5.37 10.25 -32.82
CA THR A 48 4.04 10.72 -33.19
C THR A 48 3.04 10.24 -32.15
N GLY A 49 2.52 11.10 -31.28
CA GLY A 49 1.61 10.64 -30.23
C GLY A 49 0.98 11.68 -29.34
N GLU A 50 0.36 12.70 -29.94
CA GLU A 50 -0.26 13.80 -29.16
C GLU A 50 -1.53 13.40 -28.39
N ARG A 51 -2.15 12.27 -28.72
CA ARG A 51 -3.36 11.77 -28.04
C ARG A 51 -3.12 11.18 -26.64
N ASN A 52 -1.91 10.80 -26.29
CA ASN A 52 -1.59 10.22 -24.98
C ASN A 52 -1.19 11.24 -23.88
N LYS A 53 -0.90 12.49 -24.25
CA LYS A 53 -0.42 13.52 -23.31
C LYS A 53 -1.45 13.98 -22.29
N LYS A 54 -2.73 14.09 -22.67
CA LYS A 54 -3.81 14.56 -21.76
C LYS A 54 -4.10 13.58 -20.62
N VAL A 55 -4.06 12.27 -20.90
CA VAL A 55 -4.32 11.22 -19.90
C VAL A 55 -3.12 11.00 -18.98
N SER A 56 -1.90 11.12 -19.49
CA SER A 56 -0.67 11.00 -18.67
C SER A 56 -0.53 12.12 -17.64
N ARG A 57 -0.81 13.37 -17.99
CA ARG A 57 -0.75 14.51 -17.05
C ARG A 57 -1.75 14.36 -15.91
N SER A 58 -2.90 13.74 -16.17
CA SER A 58 -3.95 13.52 -15.16
C SER A 58 -3.53 12.54 -14.03
N LEU A 59 -2.59 11.65 -14.27
CA LEU A 59 -2.14 10.63 -13.31
C LEU A 59 -0.74 10.88 -12.73
N SER A 60 -0.05 11.92 -13.16
CA SER A 60 1.35 12.21 -12.82
C SER A 60 1.61 12.44 -11.33
N GLY A 61 0.60 12.83 -10.54
CA GLY A 61 0.74 13.05 -9.09
C GLY A 61 0.53 11.80 -8.22
N VAL A 62 0.04 10.69 -8.79
CA VAL A 62 -0.25 9.47 -8.00
C VAL A 62 0.83 8.42 -8.22
N ARG A 63 1.57 8.11 -7.16
CA ARG A 63 2.62 7.08 -7.17
C ARG A 63 2.07 5.70 -7.51
N SER A 64 2.91 4.82 -8.07
CA SER A 64 2.61 3.41 -8.28
C SER A 64 2.31 2.72 -6.94
N SER A 65 1.54 1.60 -6.97
CA SER A 65 1.20 0.87 -5.75
C SER A 65 2.45 0.51 -4.93
N ALA A 66 2.39 0.74 -3.62
CA ALA A 66 3.42 0.29 -2.69
C ALA A 66 3.30 -1.22 -2.41
N TYR A 67 2.16 -1.83 -2.73
CA TYR A 67 1.92 -3.26 -2.61
C TYR A 67 1.92 -3.92 -3.99
N VAL A 68 2.76 -4.93 -4.18
CA VAL A 68 2.88 -5.73 -5.42
C VAL A 68 2.79 -7.24 -5.16
N GLY A 69 2.07 -7.65 -4.09
CA GLY A 69 1.91 -9.05 -3.73
C GLY A 69 0.70 -9.74 -4.39
N ARG A 70 0.27 -10.86 -3.82
CA ARG A 70 -0.75 -11.81 -4.33
C ARG A 70 -2.02 -11.18 -4.93
N TYR A 71 -2.49 -10.07 -4.38
CA TYR A 71 -3.73 -9.41 -4.82
C TYR A 71 -3.50 -8.36 -5.90
N TYR A 72 -2.24 -7.97 -6.13
CA TYR A 72 -1.88 -6.94 -7.10
C TYR A 72 -2.24 -7.36 -8.53
N SER A 73 -2.73 -6.40 -9.31
CA SER A 73 -3.05 -6.60 -10.72
C SER A 73 -2.49 -5.46 -11.56
N PRO A 74 -1.38 -5.69 -12.29
CA PRO A 74 -0.74 -4.66 -13.13
C PRO A 74 -1.70 -4.03 -14.12
N ARG A 75 -2.57 -4.82 -14.75
CA ARG A 75 -3.57 -4.35 -15.72
C ARG A 75 -4.56 -3.32 -15.13
N HIS A 76 -4.80 -3.35 -13.83
CA HIS A 76 -5.71 -2.42 -13.14
C HIS A 76 -4.99 -1.28 -12.42
N GLU A 77 -3.67 -1.17 -12.52
CA GLU A 77 -2.91 -0.12 -11.83
C GLU A 77 -3.30 1.29 -12.30
N ARG A 78 -3.62 1.43 -13.59
CA ARG A 78 -4.15 2.70 -14.13
C ARG A 78 -5.48 3.05 -13.48
N THR A 79 -6.38 2.09 -13.35
CA THR A 79 -7.68 2.28 -12.67
C THR A 79 -7.48 2.64 -11.20
N ARG A 80 -6.57 1.96 -10.48
CA ARG A 80 -6.23 2.30 -9.10
C ARG A 80 -5.77 3.75 -8.97
N LYS A 81 -4.82 4.18 -9.80
CA LYS A 81 -4.32 5.57 -9.80
C LYS A 81 -5.45 6.58 -10.05
N CYS A 82 -6.33 6.28 -10.98
CA CYS A 82 -7.48 7.12 -11.28
C CYS A 82 -8.43 7.23 -10.08
N ILE A 83 -8.76 6.12 -9.42
CA ILE A 83 -9.58 6.10 -8.21
C ILE A 83 -8.92 6.94 -7.10
N VAL A 84 -7.66 6.68 -6.78
CA VAL A 84 -6.93 7.44 -5.74
C VAL A 84 -6.97 8.94 -6.01
N ARG A 85 -6.78 9.34 -7.28
CA ARG A 85 -6.84 10.75 -7.65
C ARG A 85 -8.22 11.36 -7.40
N LYS A 86 -9.28 10.66 -7.78
CA LYS A 86 -10.66 11.14 -7.63
C LYS A 86 -11.11 11.15 -6.17
N GLU A 87 -10.70 10.14 -5.38
CA GLU A 87 -11.14 9.99 -3.99
C GLU A 87 -10.38 10.90 -3.01
N SER A 88 -9.10 11.15 -3.25
CA SER A 88 -8.24 11.80 -2.26
C SER A 88 -7.18 12.75 -2.83
N GLY A 89 -7.08 12.87 -4.16
CA GLY A 89 -5.94 13.56 -4.77
C GLY A 89 -4.59 12.91 -4.51
N GLY A 90 -4.54 11.66 -4.04
CA GLY A 90 -3.31 10.98 -3.63
C GLY A 90 -2.95 11.12 -2.15
N ASN A 91 -3.80 11.74 -1.35
CA ASN A 91 -3.55 11.94 0.09
C ASN A 91 -3.99 10.72 0.92
N TYR A 92 -3.02 9.97 1.43
CA TYR A 92 -3.26 8.78 2.27
C TYR A 92 -3.70 9.10 3.70
N ARG A 93 -3.57 10.36 4.14
CA ARG A 93 -3.92 10.80 5.51
C ARG A 93 -5.27 11.50 5.59
N ILE A 94 -5.93 11.74 4.47
CA ILE A 94 -7.18 12.48 4.40
C ILE A 94 -8.32 11.77 5.14
N ALA A 95 -9.21 12.55 5.71
CA ALA A 95 -10.55 12.13 6.12
C ALA A 95 -11.56 13.07 5.45
N SER A 96 -12.73 12.56 5.08
CA SER A 96 -13.84 13.37 4.62
C SER A 96 -14.29 14.34 5.72
N ARG A 97 -14.99 15.41 5.38
CA ARG A 97 -15.48 16.42 6.35
C ARG A 97 -16.26 15.80 7.52
N THR A 98 -17.04 14.76 7.26
CA THR A 98 -17.81 14.03 8.29
C THR A 98 -16.99 12.96 9.02
N GLY A 99 -15.74 12.69 8.59
CA GLY A 99 -14.93 11.60 9.11
C GLY A 99 -15.40 10.20 8.71
N LYS A 100 -16.48 10.07 7.91
CA LYS A 100 -17.06 8.79 7.50
C LYS A 100 -16.13 8.01 6.56
N TYR A 101 -15.46 8.70 5.63
CA TYR A 101 -14.55 8.13 4.65
C TYR A 101 -13.13 8.59 4.90
N ARG A 102 -12.17 7.68 4.77
CA ARG A 102 -10.78 7.94 5.16
C ARG A 102 -9.76 7.29 4.24
N GLY A 103 -8.56 7.91 4.17
CA GLY A 103 -7.41 7.42 3.44
C GLY A 103 -7.48 7.62 1.94
N ALA A 104 -6.47 7.13 1.22
CA ALA A 104 -6.32 7.36 -0.21
C ALA A 104 -7.50 6.87 -1.07
N TYR A 105 -8.21 5.86 -0.59
CA TYR A 105 -9.32 5.21 -1.29
C TYR A 105 -10.68 5.48 -0.65
N GLN A 106 -10.77 6.39 0.30
CA GLN A 106 -12.00 6.79 0.99
C GLN A 106 -12.82 5.59 1.53
N PHE A 107 -12.15 4.71 2.28
CA PHE A 107 -12.80 3.59 2.97
C PHE A 107 -13.67 4.08 4.12
N ASN A 108 -14.85 3.51 4.28
CA ASN A 108 -15.60 3.63 5.52
C ASN A 108 -15.04 2.66 6.59
N ALA A 109 -15.39 2.88 7.85
CA ALA A 109 -14.85 2.11 8.97
C ALA A 109 -15.18 0.61 8.91
N ASN A 110 -16.37 0.24 8.42
CA ASN A 110 -16.78 -1.16 8.32
C ASN A 110 -15.98 -1.90 7.26
N LEU A 111 -15.85 -1.31 6.07
CA LEU A 111 -15.04 -1.86 4.99
C LEU A 111 -13.57 -2.01 5.41
N ALA A 112 -13.01 -0.98 6.07
CA ALA A 112 -11.64 -1.04 6.56
C ALA A 112 -11.42 -2.18 7.55
N ARG A 113 -12.29 -2.32 8.57
CA ARG A 113 -12.21 -3.42 9.56
C ARG A 113 -12.32 -4.80 8.92
N HIS A 114 -13.30 -4.97 8.03
CA HIS A 114 -13.49 -6.24 7.32
C HIS A 114 -12.26 -6.58 6.46
N THR A 115 -11.72 -5.59 5.77
CA THR A 115 -10.53 -5.76 4.92
C THR A 115 -9.29 -6.08 5.74
N ALA A 116 -9.09 -5.43 6.90
CA ALA A 116 -8.00 -5.74 7.82
C ALA A 116 -8.01 -7.22 8.24
N LYS A 117 -9.19 -7.74 8.60
CA LYS A 117 -9.37 -9.17 8.93
C LYS A 117 -8.99 -10.08 7.75
N LYS A 118 -9.47 -9.76 6.53
CA LYS A 118 -9.10 -10.49 5.30
C LYS A 118 -7.61 -10.45 4.98
N MET A 119 -6.93 -9.39 5.37
CA MET A 119 -5.47 -9.24 5.21
C MET A 119 -4.66 -10.03 6.26
N GLY A 120 -5.32 -10.65 7.25
CA GLY A 120 -4.65 -11.28 8.40
C GLY A 120 -4.06 -10.26 9.39
N ARG A 121 -4.59 -9.02 9.41
CA ARG A 121 -4.09 -7.91 10.22
C ARG A 121 -5.19 -7.34 11.12
N PRO A 122 -5.64 -8.09 12.14
CA PRO A 122 -6.68 -7.64 13.07
C PRO A 122 -6.24 -6.41 13.90
N ASP A 123 -4.94 -6.19 14.05
CA ASP A 123 -4.36 -4.99 14.68
C ASP A 123 -4.75 -3.70 13.95
N LEU A 124 -4.83 -3.75 12.61
CA LEU A 124 -5.26 -2.62 11.79
C LEU A 124 -6.75 -2.31 11.93
N ALA A 125 -7.57 -3.31 12.24
CA ALA A 125 -9.01 -3.11 12.43
C ALA A 125 -9.36 -2.16 13.59
N ARG A 126 -8.42 -1.95 14.53
CA ARG A 126 -8.55 -1.04 15.66
C ARG A 126 -8.11 0.40 15.35
N LYS A 127 -7.49 0.63 14.20
CA LYS A 127 -6.97 1.93 13.75
C LYS A 127 -7.76 2.44 12.56
N PRO A 128 -8.06 3.74 12.48
CA PRO A 128 -8.67 4.31 11.28
C PRO A 128 -7.69 4.19 10.09
N ILE A 129 -8.22 3.85 8.90
CA ILE A 129 -7.40 3.49 7.75
C ILE A 129 -6.45 4.60 7.28
N ASN A 130 -6.79 5.87 7.47
CA ASN A 130 -5.88 6.98 7.16
C ASN A 130 -4.65 7.05 8.10
N ARG A 131 -4.60 6.20 9.13
CA ARG A 131 -3.40 5.99 9.97
C ARG A 131 -2.61 4.73 9.59
N TRP A 132 -3.12 3.93 8.65
CA TRP A 132 -2.35 2.82 8.10
C TRP A 132 -1.23 3.33 7.21
N SER A 133 -0.17 2.54 7.05
CA SER A 133 0.87 2.84 6.09
C SER A 133 0.31 2.86 4.67
N ARG A 134 1.03 3.50 3.75
CA ARG A 134 0.66 3.48 2.33
C ARG A 134 0.59 2.06 1.79
N PHE A 135 1.55 1.21 2.15
CA PHE A 135 1.58 -0.20 1.77
C PHE A 135 0.30 -0.94 2.20
N GLU A 136 -0.15 -0.72 3.44
CA GLU A 136 -1.34 -1.36 3.99
C GLU A 136 -2.62 -0.85 3.31
N GLN A 137 -2.71 0.44 3.02
CA GLN A 137 -3.85 1.00 2.29
C GLN A 137 -3.90 0.49 0.85
N ASP A 138 -2.76 0.41 0.15
CA ASP A 138 -2.68 -0.14 -1.19
C ASP A 138 -3.03 -1.64 -1.19
N LYS A 139 -2.54 -2.42 -0.22
CA LYS A 139 -2.92 -3.83 -0.05
C LYS A 139 -4.42 -3.97 0.18
N ALA A 140 -5.01 -3.13 1.03
CA ALA A 140 -6.45 -3.13 1.31
C ALA A 140 -7.26 -2.86 0.03
N PHE A 141 -6.85 -1.88 -0.77
CA PHE A 141 -7.47 -1.63 -2.07
C PHE A 141 -7.47 -2.90 -2.93
N TRP A 142 -6.33 -3.54 -3.11
CA TRP A 142 -6.21 -4.72 -3.96
C TRP A 142 -7.01 -5.92 -3.46
N VAL A 143 -7.10 -6.10 -2.14
CA VAL A 143 -7.95 -7.14 -1.53
C VAL A 143 -9.43 -6.91 -1.85
N VAL A 144 -9.90 -5.67 -1.75
CA VAL A 144 -11.29 -5.32 -2.07
C VAL A 144 -11.53 -5.29 -3.57
N TRP A 145 -10.57 -4.76 -4.36
CA TRP A 145 -10.68 -4.68 -5.81
C TRP A 145 -10.86 -6.05 -6.47
N ASN A 146 -10.16 -7.06 -5.96
CA ASN A 146 -10.32 -8.46 -6.35
C ASN A 146 -10.48 -8.63 -7.89
N LYS A 147 -9.47 -8.20 -8.66
CA LYS A 147 -9.45 -8.28 -10.13
C LYS A 147 -10.65 -7.57 -10.82
N GLY A 148 -11.18 -6.53 -10.20
CA GLY A 148 -12.31 -5.74 -10.71
C GLY A 148 -13.69 -6.11 -10.14
N ARG A 149 -13.82 -7.24 -9.44
CA ARG A 149 -15.09 -7.65 -8.81
C ARG A 149 -15.57 -6.69 -7.74
N GLY A 150 -14.66 -6.02 -7.06
CA GLY A 150 -14.95 -5.01 -6.03
C GLY A 150 -15.21 -3.59 -6.56
N ARG A 151 -15.36 -3.41 -7.87
CA ARG A 151 -15.58 -2.09 -8.51
C ARG A 151 -16.74 -1.31 -7.89
N GLY A 152 -17.78 -2.00 -7.41
CA GLY A 152 -18.95 -1.36 -6.80
C GLY A 152 -18.65 -0.53 -5.54
N HIS A 153 -17.52 -0.76 -4.88
CA HIS A 153 -17.08 0.07 -3.75
C HIS A 153 -16.63 1.47 -4.16
N TRP A 154 -16.32 1.68 -5.44
CA TRP A 154 -15.88 2.96 -6.01
C TRP A 154 -16.70 3.32 -7.24
N PRO A 155 -17.87 3.96 -7.07
CA PRO A 155 -18.68 4.45 -8.22
C PRO A 155 -17.88 5.36 -9.15
N THR A 156 -16.91 6.09 -8.62
CA THR A 156 -15.97 6.94 -9.34
C THR A 156 -15.10 6.16 -10.35
N ALA A 157 -14.96 4.84 -10.16
CA ALA A 157 -14.22 3.97 -11.09
C ALA A 157 -14.89 3.84 -12.47
N ARG A 158 -16.16 4.23 -12.62
CA ARG A 158 -16.85 4.19 -13.92
C ARG A 158 -16.18 5.09 -14.97
N GLY A 159 -15.54 6.16 -14.56
CA GLY A 159 -14.79 7.07 -15.42
C GLY A 159 -13.28 6.86 -15.39
N CYS A 160 -12.82 5.66 -14.98
CA CYS A 160 -11.44 5.24 -14.93
C CYS A 160 -11.16 4.14 -15.94
#